data_4193170ccae6e0b08e927a8ccdfb5073
#
_entry.id   4193170ccae6e0b08e927a8ccdfb5073
#
_cell.length_a   1.000
_cell.length_b   1.000
_cell.length_c   1.000
_cell.angle_alpha   90.00
_cell.angle_beta   90.00
_cell.angle_gamma   90.00
#
_symmetry.space_group_name_H-M   'P 1'
#
loop_
_entity.id
_entity.type
_entity.pdbx_description
1 polymer ?
#
loop_
_entity_poly.entity_id
_entity_poly.type
_entity_poly.pdbx_seq_one_letter_code
_entity_poly.pdbx_strand_id
1 'polypeptide(L)'
;LTPDSVKTLISEGHEVLVENNGGFEAGFENEQYTSVGAKIIDKAEDIFNDADIIVKVKEPQSGEVKMIRENQIVYTYLHLAAAKELTEGLIKSKGVCIAYETVTDDNGRLPLLAPMSAVAGRMSVQAGAHCLEKNQNGRGLLLGGAPGVEGGTVVILGGGVVGENAA
;
A
#
# COMPACT_ATOMS: atom_id res chain seq x y z
N LEU A 1 -8.82 4.27 1.07
CA LEU A 1 -9.47 5.53 0.68
C LEU A 1 -9.42 6.52 1.84
N THR A 2 -9.17 7.81 1.55
CA THR A 2 -9.32 8.89 2.53
C THR A 2 -10.77 9.37 2.59
N PRO A 3 -11.23 10.04 3.67
CA PRO A 3 -12.57 10.63 3.71
C PRO A 3 -12.90 11.54 2.52
N ASP A 4 -11.92 12.32 2.03
CA ASP A 4 -12.11 13.17 0.83
C ASP A 4 -12.35 12.36 -0.44
N SER A 5 -11.61 11.24 -0.63
CA SER A 5 -11.85 10.34 -1.75
C SER A 5 -13.22 9.67 -1.67
N VAL A 6 -13.65 9.31 -0.47
CA VAL A 6 -14.99 8.74 -0.19
C VAL A 6 -16.07 9.76 -0.53
N LYS A 7 -15.90 11.03 -0.12
CA LYS A 7 -16.83 12.12 -0.45
C LYS A 7 -17.03 12.26 -1.96
N THR A 8 -15.94 12.17 -2.73
CA THR A 8 -16.00 12.24 -4.20
C THR A 8 -16.82 11.09 -4.77
N LEU A 9 -16.55 9.84 -4.35
CA LEU A 9 -17.30 8.67 -4.81
C LEU A 9 -18.81 8.79 -4.51
N ILE A 10 -19.15 9.23 -3.30
CA ILE A 10 -20.55 9.42 -2.90
C ILE A 10 -21.22 10.52 -3.73
N SER A 11 -20.50 11.62 -4.04
CA SER A 11 -21.04 12.69 -4.88
C SER A 11 -21.32 12.24 -6.32
N GLU A 12 -20.65 11.17 -6.77
CA GLU A 12 -20.85 10.54 -8.07
C GLU A 12 -21.92 9.42 -8.04
N GLY A 13 -22.58 9.23 -6.90
CA GLY A 13 -23.71 8.32 -6.76
C GLY A 13 -23.33 6.91 -6.29
N HIS A 14 -22.11 6.69 -5.84
CA HIS A 14 -21.69 5.41 -5.28
C HIS A 14 -22.05 5.31 -3.79
N GLU A 15 -22.41 4.11 -3.34
CA GLU A 15 -22.48 3.77 -1.92
C GLU A 15 -21.09 3.29 -1.47
N VAL A 16 -20.60 3.80 -0.35
CA VAL A 16 -19.30 3.44 0.19
C VAL A 16 -19.44 2.82 1.56
N LEU A 17 -18.99 1.58 1.67
CA LEU A 17 -18.90 0.82 2.92
C LEU A 17 -17.45 0.86 3.41
N VAL A 18 -17.23 1.21 4.65
CA VAL A 18 -15.90 1.26 5.28
C VAL A 18 -15.89 0.32 6.47
N GLU A 19 -14.90 -0.55 6.54
CA GLU A 19 -14.70 -1.43 7.69
C GLU A 19 -14.44 -0.61 8.95
N ASN A 20 -15.03 -1.03 10.07
CA ASN A 20 -14.85 -0.38 11.37
C ASN A 20 -13.35 -0.24 11.69
N ASN A 21 -12.94 0.98 12.01
CA ASN A 21 -11.53 1.37 12.20
C ASN A 21 -10.61 1.17 10.99
N GLY A 22 -11.14 0.97 9.79
CA GLY A 22 -10.34 0.72 8.58
C GLY A 22 -9.38 1.86 8.19
N GLY A 23 -9.63 3.07 8.69
CA GLY A 23 -8.75 4.24 8.49
C GLY A 23 -7.89 4.61 9.69
N PHE A 24 -8.11 3.99 10.86
CA PHE A 24 -7.55 4.42 12.14
C PHE A 24 -6.02 4.53 12.14
N GLU A 25 -5.31 3.50 11.68
CA GLU A 25 -3.85 3.49 11.60
C GLU A 25 -3.28 4.54 10.61
N ALA A 26 -4.12 5.03 9.70
CA ALA A 26 -3.79 6.12 8.78
C ALA A 26 -4.21 7.51 9.31
N GLY A 27 -4.72 7.58 10.55
CA GLY A 27 -5.15 8.81 11.21
C GLY A 27 -6.56 9.28 10.85
N PHE A 28 -7.42 8.37 10.36
CA PHE A 28 -8.81 8.67 10.01
C PHE A 28 -9.77 7.88 10.90
N GLU A 29 -10.54 8.60 11.72
CA GLU A 29 -11.58 8.05 12.58
C GLU A 29 -12.86 7.71 11.79
N ASN A 30 -13.67 6.80 12.31
CA ASN A 30 -14.95 6.40 11.69
C ASN A 30 -15.88 7.59 11.42
N GLU A 31 -15.89 8.56 12.33
CA GLU A 31 -16.72 9.78 12.26
C GLU A 31 -16.39 10.63 11.03
N GLN A 32 -15.14 10.63 10.58
CA GLN A 32 -14.72 11.36 9.39
C GLN A 32 -15.35 10.73 8.13
N TYR A 33 -15.44 9.41 8.09
CA TYR A 33 -16.08 8.68 6.99
C TYR A 33 -17.60 8.83 7.00
N THR A 34 -18.23 8.69 8.17
CA THR A 34 -19.69 8.85 8.29
C THR A 34 -20.14 10.29 8.01
N SER A 35 -19.33 11.29 8.38
CA SER A 35 -19.63 12.71 8.11
C SER A 35 -19.71 13.05 6.63
N VAL A 36 -19.04 12.27 5.76
CA VAL A 36 -19.09 12.42 4.30
C VAL A 36 -20.05 11.44 3.62
N GLY A 37 -20.81 10.63 4.41
CA GLY A 37 -21.89 9.79 3.94
C GLY A 37 -21.55 8.31 3.78
N ALA A 38 -20.37 7.84 4.17
CA ALA A 38 -20.05 6.42 4.20
C ALA A 38 -20.79 5.68 5.32
N LYS A 39 -20.98 4.39 5.15
CA LYS A 39 -21.50 3.49 6.18
C LYS A 39 -20.35 2.71 6.81
N ILE A 40 -20.28 2.68 8.14
CA ILE A 40 -19.30 1.85 8.85
C ILE A 40 -19.90 0.45 9.04
N ILE A 41 -19.12 -0.57 8.72
CA ILE A 41 -19.50 -1.98 8.79
C ILE A 41 -18.52 -2.71 9.70
N ASP A 42 -19.03 -3.47 10.66
CA ASP A 42 -18.20 -4.12 11.69
C ASP A 42 -17.45 -5.37 11.19
N LYS A 43 -17.99 -6.04 10.18
CA LYS A 43 -17.42 -7.31 9.68
C LYS A 43 -17.03 -7.20 8.23
N ALA A 44 -15.80 -7.62 7.94
CA ALA A 44 -15.30 -7.68 6.56
C ALA A 44 -16.19 -8.56 5.65
N GLU A 45 -16.73 -9.67 6.20
CA GLU A 45 -17.62 -10.57 5.47
C GLU A 45 -18.84 -9.86 4.89
N ASP A 46 -19.43 -8.94 5.64
CA ASP A 46 -20.62 -8.19 5.21
C ASP A 46 -20.23 -7.24 4.04
N ILE A 47 -19.05 -6.62 4.11
CA ILE A 47 -18.53 -5.79 3.01
C ILE A 47 -18.30 -6.63 1.75
N PHE A 48 -17.63 -7.81 1.89
CA PHE A 48 -17.38 -8.69 0.74
C PHE A 48 -18.68 -9.22 0.13
N ASN A 49 -19.73 -9.43 0.94
CA ASN A 49 -21.02 -9.88 0.46
C ASN A 49 -21.79 -8.80 -0.33
N ASP A 50 -21.71 -7.56 0.09
CA ASP A 50 -22.57 -6.48 -0.42
C ASP A 50 -21.88 -5.66 -1.52
N ALA A 51 -20.56 -5.42 -1.42
CA ALA A 51 -19.86 -4.53 -2.33
C ALA A 51 -19.60 -5.16 -3.71
N ASP A 52 -19.75 -4.39 -4.78
CA ASP A 52 -19.33 -4.79 -6.14
C ASP A 52 -17.82 -4.66 -6.32
N ILE A 53 -17.21 -3.70 -5.63
CA ILE A 53 -15.78 -3.40 -5.71
C ILE A 53 -15.19 -3.39 -4.31
N ILE A 54 -14.16 -4.21 -4.09
CA ILE A 54 -13.34 -4.21 -2.88
C ILE A 54 -12.09 -3.38 -3.14
N VAL A 55 -11.89 -2.33 -2.34
CA VAL A 55 -10.70 -1.46 -2.41
C VAL A 55 -9.88 -1.65 -1.13
N LYS A 56 -8.63 -2.03 -1.28
CA LYS A 56 -7.70 -2.27 -0.16
C LYS A 56 -6.35 -1.64 -0.47
N VAL A 57 -5.44 -1.68 0.50
CA VAL A 57 -4.02 -1.35 0.30
C VAL A 57 -3.20 -2.63 0.14
N LYS A 58 -3.29 -3.54 1.08
CA LYS A 58 -2.57 -4.83 1.08
C LYS A 58 -3.35 -5.91 0.34
N GLU A 59 -2.59 -6.91 -0.16
CA GLU A 59 -3.13 -8.10 -0.79
C GLU A 59 -4.18 -8.80 0.10
N PRO A 60 -5.19 -9.44 -0.51
CA PRO A 60 -6.18 -10.20 0.25
C PRO A 60 -5.54 -11.32 1.05
N GLN A 61 -5.90 -11.43 2.32
CA GLN A 61 -5.45 -12.50 3.18
C GLN A 61 -6.19 -13.82 2.85
N SER A 62 -5.68 -14.96 3.28
CA SER A 62 -6.23 -16.27 2.93
C SER A 62 -7.72 -16.43 3.29
N GLY A 63 -8.19 -15.78 4.34
CA GLY A 63 -9.60 -15.70 4.72
C GLY A 63 -10.41 -14.88 3.72
N GLU A 64 -9.90 -13.71 3.34
CA GLU A 64 -10.55 -12.77 2.42
C GLU A 64 -10.65 -13.33 1.00
N VAL A 65 -9.64 -14.06 0.53
CA VAL A 65 -9.66 -14.72 -0.79
C VAL A 65 -10.88 -15.64 -0.94
N LYS A 66 -11.32 -16.27 0.15
CA LYS A 66 -12.50 -17.16 0.15
C LYS A 66 -13.82 -16.41 0.08
N MET A 67 -13.83 -15.11 0.42
CA MET A 67 -15.01 -14.25 0.39
C MET A 67 -15.19 -13.58 -0.98
N ILE A 68 -14.16 -13.57 -1.82
CA ILE A 68 -14.23 -12.96 -3.16
C ILE A 68 -15.21 -13.73 -4.02
N ARG A 69 -16.20 -13.02 -4.56
CA ARG A 69 -17.24 -13.58 -5.43
C ARG A 69 -16.80 -13.57 -6.90
N GLU A 70 -17.37 -14.47 -7.70
CA GLU A 70 -17.20 -14.45 -9.15
C GLU A 70 -17.63 -13.10 -9.73
N ASN A 71 -16.80 -12.50 -10.57
CA ASN A 71 -16.94 -11.16 -11.17
C ASN A 71 -16.86 -9.98 -10.21
N GLN A 72 -16.65 -10.17 -8.91
CA GLN A 72 -16.39 -9.08 -7.98
C GLN A 72 -15.03 -8.43 -8.29
N ILE A 73 -14.97 -7.10 -8.30
CA ILE A 73 -13.73 -6.37 -8.57
C ILE A 73 -12.94 -6.25 -7.25
N VAL A 74 -11.65 -6.59 -7.30
CA VAL A 74 -10.70 -6.40 -6.19
C VAL A 74 -9.59 -5.49 -6.68
N TYR A 75 -9.48 -4.30 -6.10
CA TYR A 75 -8.54 -3.25 -6.48
C TYR A 75 -7.58 -2.97 -5.32
N THR A 76 -6.33 -3.43 -5.43
CA THR A 76 -5.33 -3.40 -4.35
C THR A 76 -3.93 -3.69 -4.88
N TYR A 77 -2.87 -3.55 -4.04
CA TYR A 77 -1.58 -4.18 -4.32
C TYR A 77 -1.70 -5.71 -4.16
N LEU A 78 -1.23 -6.48 -5.12
CA LEU A 78 -1.41 -7.93 -5.14
C LEU A 78 -0.11 -8.72 -4.91
N HIS A 79 1.05 -8.21 -5.32
CA HIS A 79 2.37 -8.84 -5.16
C HIS A 79 2.44 -10.30 -5.63
N LEU A 80 1.74 -10.65 -6.72
CA LEU A 80 1.52 -12.04 -7.15
C LEU A 80 2.79 -12.82 -7.48
N ALA A 81 3.84 -12.15 -7.96
CA ALA A 81 5.08 -12.81 -8.39
C ALA A 81 5.74 -13.66 -7.28
N ALA A 82 5.57 -13.28 -6.01
CA ALA A 82 6.13 -13.97 -4.86
C ALA A 82 5.08 -14.79 -4.07
N ALA A 83 3.81 -14.80 -4.50
CA ALA A 83 2.67 -15.31 -3.72
C ALA A 83 1.85 -16.35 -4.52
N LYS A 84 2.41 -17.53 -4.72
CA LYS A 84 1.79 -18.61 -5.52
C LYS A 84 0.39 -19.00 -5.00
N GLU A 85 0.26 -19.22 -3.70
CA GLU A 85 -1.01 -19.64 -3.09
C GLU A 85 -2.10 -18.56 -3.23
N LEU A 86 -1.74 -17.29 -3.08
CA LEU A 86 -2.63 -16.16 -3.31
C LEU A 86 -3.07 -16.13 -4.78
N THR A 87 -2.14 -16.27 -5.70
CA THR A 87 -2.43 -16.28 -7.15
C THR A 87 -3.43 -17.39 -7.51
N GLU A 88 -3.18 -18.62 -7.04
CA GLU A 88 -4.07 -19.77 -7.26
C GLU A 88 -5.46 -19.54 -6.64
N GLY A 89 -5.49 -18.95 -5.44
CA GLY A 89 -6.74 -18.60 -4.76
C GLY A 89 -7.56 -17.57 -5.52
N LEU A 90 -6.94 -16.50 -6.00
CA LEU A 90 -7.59 -15.46 -6.80
C LEU A 90 -8.11 -16.00 -8.14
N ILE A 91 -7.34 -16.85 -8.83
CA ILE A 91 -7.80 -17.51 -10.05
C ILE A 91 -9.05 -18.35 -9.76
N LYS A 92 -9.03 -19.11 -8.66
CA LYS A 92 -10.14 -19.97 -8.25
C LYS A 92 -11.40 -19.18 -7.87
N SER A 93 -11.26 -17.99 -7.30
CA SER A 93 -12.40 -17.11 -6.96
C SER A 93 -13.14 -16.59 -8.19
N LYS A 94 -12.48 -16.51 -9.33
CA LYS A 94 -12.97 -15.87 -10.57
C LYS A 94 -13.34 -14.39 -10.39
N GLY A 95 -12.79 -13.72 -9.39
CA GLY A 95 -12.88 -12.28 -9.22
C GLY A 95 -12.07 -11.54 -10.28
N VAL A 96 -12.42 -10.29 -10.53
CA VAL A 96 -11.66 -9.39 -11.40
C VAL A 96 -10.64 -8.63 -10.57
N CYS A 97 -9.38 -9.07 -10.59
CA CYS A 97 -8.33 -8.50 -9.76
C CYS A 97 -7.52 -7.46 -10.54
N ILE A 98 -7.49 -6.23 -10.04
CA ILE A 98 -6.72 -5.11 -10.62
C ILE A 98 -5.62 -4.75 -9.62
N ALA A 99 -4.37 -4.97 -10.02
CA ALA A 99 -3.21 -4.66 -9.19
C ALA A 99 -2.79 -3.20 -9.35
N TYR A 100 -2.66 -2.45 -8.25
CA TYR A 100 -2.17 -1.06 -8.29
C TYR A 100 -0.80 -0.96 -8.95
N GLU A 101 0.09 -1.94 -8.68
CA GLU A 101 1.46 -1.96 -9.18
C GLU A 101 1.58 -2.20 -10.69
N THR A 102 0.48 -2.52 -11.38
CA THR A 102 0.45 -2.73 -12.83
C THR A 102 -0.35 -1.70 -13.60
N VAL A 103 -0.98 -0.74 -12.91
CA VAL A 103 -1.69 0.37 -13.57
C VAL A 103 -0.68 1.33 -14.18
N THR A 104 -0.79 1.56 -15.49
CA THR A 104 0.07 2.47 -16.24
C THR A 104 -0.67 3.72 -16.71
N ASP A 105 0.06 4.83 -16.82
CA ASP A 105 -0.39 5.99 -17.57
C ASP A 105 -0.12 5.82 -19.09
N ASP A 106 -0.51 6.81 -19.89
CA ASP A 106 -0.32 6.80 -21.35
C ASP A 106 1.16 6.76 -21.78
N ASN A 107 2.09 7.07 -20.87
CA ASN A 107 3.53 7.02 -21.10
C ASN A 107 4.17 5.71 -20.56
N GLY A 108 3.38 4.77 -20.08
CA GLY A 108 3.84 3.52 -19.50
C GLY A 108 4.44 3.66 -18.10
N ARG A 109 4.24 4.80 -17.41
CA ARG A 109 4.68 4.97 -16.03
C ARG A 109 3.68 4.31 -15.08
N LEU A 110 4.12 4.03 -13.86
CA LEU A 110 3.33 3.37 -12.83
C LEU A 110 2.89 4.39 -11.74
N PRO A 111 1.84 5.20 -11.99
CA PRO A 111 1.47 6.33 -11.13
C PRO A 111 1.08 5.92 -9.71
N LEU A 112 0.55 4.70 -9.53
CA LEU A 112 0.15 4.20 -8.21
C LEU A 112 1.30 3.54 -7.45
N LEU A 113 2.37 3.10 -8.14
CA LEU A 113 3.56 2.51 -7.53
C LEU A 113 4.66 3.55 -7.22
N ALA A 114 4.85 4.52 -8.11
CA ALA A 114 5.94 5.49 -8.02
C ALA A 114 6.03 6.24 -6.66
N PRO A 115 4.91 6.69 -6.03
CA PRO A 115 4.96 7.36 -4.73
C PRO A 115 5.54 6.46 -3.62
N MET A 116 5.17 5.18 -3.59
CA MET A 116 5.72 4.22 -2.61
C MET A 116 7.19 3.95 -2.85
N SER A 117 7.59 3.86 -4.13
CA SER A 117 9.00 3.70 -4.51
C SER A 117 9.85 4.89 -4.09
N ALA A 118 9.32 6.11 -4.21
CA ALA A 118 9.99 7.33 -3.75
C ALA A 118 10.18 7.33 -2.22
N VAL A 119 9.12 6.98 -1.47
CA VAL A 119 9.19 6.83 -0.01
C VAL A 119 10.21 5.76 0.39
N ALA A 120 10.18 4.59 -0.26
CA ALA A 120 11.13 3.51 0.02
C ALA A 120 12.59 3.94 -0.21
N GLY A 121 12.85 4.66 -1.30
CA GLY A 121 14.19 5.21 -1.58
C GLY A 121 14.68 6.11 -0.46
N ARG A 122 13.90 7.11 -0.07
CA ARG A 122 14.25 8.04 1.01
C ARG A 122 14.40 7.35 2.36
N MET A 123 13.50 6.42 2.68
CA MET A 123 13.57 5.65 3.92
C MET A 123 14.77 4.72 3.98
N SER A 124 15.27 4.22 2.84
CA SER A 124 16.43 3.32 2.82
C SER A 124 17.67 3.93 3.43
N VAL A 125 17.88 5.24 3.23
CA VAL A 125 19.00 5.99 3.82
C VAL A 125 18.85 6.09 5.34
N GLN A 126 17.66 6.42 5.84
CA GLN A 126 17.37 6.48 7.27
C GLN A 126 17.55 5.11 7.93
N ALA A 127 16.97 4.07 7.33
CA ALA A 127 17.10 2.69 7.84
C ALA A 127 18.57 2.22 7.81
N GLY A 128 19.29 2.52 6.73
CA GLY A 128 20.72 2.22 6.64
C GLY A 128 21.56 2.94 7.69
N ALA A 129 21.30 4.23 7.92
CA ALA A 129 21.96 5.00 8.96
C ALA A 129 21.67 4.41 10.36
N HIS A 130 20.42 4.08 10.66
CA HIS A 130 20.02 3.44 11.91
C HIS A 130 20.74 2.10 12.13
N CYS A 131 20.80 1.25 11.11
CA CYS A 131 21.51 -0.03 11.20
C CYS A 131 23.03 0.12 11.44
N LEU A 132 23.63 1.28 11.16
CA LEU A 132 25.04 1.55 11.40
C LEU A 132 25.35 1.94 12.85
N GLU A 133 24.35 2.25 13.65
CA GLU A 133 24.52 2.66 15.06
C GLU A 133 25.02 1.50 15.94
N LYS A 134 25.85 1.81 16.95
CA LYS A 134 26.40 0.80 17.87
C LYS A 134 25.35 0.06 18.68
N ASN A 135 24.30 0.75 19.09
CA ASN A 135 23.16 0.17 19.83
C ASN A 135 22.32 -0.79 18.98
N GLN A 136 22.47 -0.73 17.65
CA GLN A 136 21.87 -1.68 16.67
C GLN A 136 22.85 -2.78 16.25
N ASN A 137 23.96 -2.99 16.97
CA ASN A 137 25.07 -3.87 16.59
C ASN A 137 25.74 -3.47 15.26
N GLY A 138 25.57 -2.23 14.85
CA GLY A 138 26.18 -1.67 13.64
C GLY A 138 27.65 -1.35 13.82
N ARG A 139 28.31 -0.99 12.72
CA ARG A 139 29.74 -0.65 12.67
C ARG A 139 30.09 0.61 13.49
N GLY A 140 29.13 1.48 13.81
CA GLY A 140 29.36 2.76 14.46
C GLY A 140 29.90 3.81 13.49
N LEU A 141 29.38 3.84 12.27
CA LEU A 141 29.76 4.78 11.22
C LEU A 141 28.69 5.86 11.08
N LEU A 142 29.10 7.11 11.09
CA LEU A 142 28.27 8.26 10.75
C LEU A 142 28.36 8.51 9.24
N LEU A 143 27.25 8.39 8.51
CA LEU A 143 27.26 8.49 7.03
C LEU A 143 27.82 9.83 6.54
N GLY A 144 27.42 10.95 7.14
CA GLY A 144 27.91 12.28 6.76
C GLY A 144 29.31 12.60 7.28
N GLY A 145 29.93 11.73 8.10
CA GLY A 145 31.18 12.04 8.78
C GLY A 145 31.03 13.14 9.86
N ALA A 146 32.19 13.57 10.39
CA ALA A 146 32.29 14.68 11.32
C ALA A 146 33.65 15.37 11.14
N PRO A 147 33.92 16.56 11.72
CA PRO A 147 35.24 17.18 11.70
C PRO A 147 36.33 16.21 12.14
N GLY A 148 37.25 15.86 11.25
CA GLY A 148 38.34 14.89 11.49
C GLY A 148 37.96 13.41 11.35
N VAL A 149 36.72 13.11 10.96
CA VAL A 149 36.24 11.74 10.68
C VAL A 149 35.59 11.67 9.31
N GLU A 150 36.09 10.78 8.46
CA GLU A 150 35.52 10.58 7.10
C GLU A 150 34.10 10.02 7.16
N GLY A 151 33.29 10.43 6.19
CA GLY A 151 31.92 9.88 5.97
C GLY A 151 31.94 8.45 5.41
N GLY A 152 30.78 7.84 5.38
CA GLY A 152 30.58 6.53 4.76
C GLY A 152 30.40 6.61 3.23
N THR A 153 30.75 5.55 2.54
CA THR A 153 30.41 5.36 1.12
C THR A 153 29.12 4.54 1.02
N VAL A 154 28.14 5.07 0.30
CA VAL A 154 26.88 4.37 0.00
C VAL A 154 26.89 3.96 -1.47
N VAL A 155 26.62 2.69 -1.74
CA VAL A 155 26.50 2.17 -3.11
C VAL A 155 25.03 1.85 -3.36
N ILE A 156 24.47 2.41 -4.43
CA ILE A 156 23.08 2.18 -4.84
C ILE A 156 23.09 1.32 -6.09
N LEU A 157 22.43 0.15 -6.02
CA LEU A 157 22.31 -0.77 -7.14
C LEU A 157 20.96 -0.54 -7.82
N GLY A 158 20.98 0.10 -8.98
CA GLY A 158 19.81 0.45 -9.78
C GLY A 158 19.46 1.94 -9.72
N GLY A 159 19.17 2.56 -10.87
CA GLY A 159 18.83 3.97 -11.05
C GLY A 159 17.34 4.19 -11.39
N GLY A 160 16.44 3.35 -10.89
CA GLY A 160 14.98 3.57 -10.99
C GLY A 160 14.48 4.51 -9.89
N VAL A 161 13.15 4.65 -9.76
CA VAL A 161 12.52 5.58 -8.81
C VAL A 161 13.03 5.41 -7.38
N VAL A 162 13.22 4.19 -6.92
CA VAL A 162 13.80 3.90 -5.58
C VAL A 162 15.24 4.41 -5.50
N GLY A 163 16.09 4.03 -6.45
CA GLY A 163 17.50 4.39 -6.44
C GLY A 163 17.75 5.88 -6.56
N GLU A 164 17.02 6.56 -7.44
CA GLU A 164 17.07 8.04 -7.58
C GLU A 164 16.66 8.77 -6.30
N ASN A 165 15.67 8.25 -5.57
CA ASN A 165 15.23 8.84 -4.30
C ASN A 165 16.11 8.45 -3.10
N ALA A 166 16.96 7.44 -3.25
CA ALA A 166 17.97 7.10 -2.25
C ALA A 166 19.25 7.93 -2.40
N ALA A 167 19.55 8.42 -3.60
CA ALA A 167 20.70 9.27 -3.92
C ALA A 167 20.49 10.72 -3.53
#